data_643c2e2a62d9f6ea6f7163068850ef16
#
_entry.id   643c2e2a62d9f6ea6f7163068850ef16
#
_cell.length_a   1.000
_cell.length_b   1.000
_cell.length_c   1.000
_cell.angle_alpha   90.00
_cell.angle_beta   90.00
_cell.angle_gamma   90.00
#
_symmetry.space_group_name_H-M   'P 1'
#
loop_
_entity.id
_entity.type
_entity.pdbx_description
1 polymer ?
#
loop_
_entity_poly.entity_id
_entity_poly.type
_entity_poly.pdbx_seq_one_letter_code
_entity_poly.pdbx_strand_id
1 'polypeptide(L)'
;MVVGQNFLRVKKIFISIFLFLISINISFAENLNFEKIVDLNDPWGSTFVSNDKLLITEKSGKIKIINLNSKKISEVNHNLNYREHGQGGLLDILFKDNFVYISYTENRGNQKTSTSIAKTNFNEKNLIFKNIFQANPPIDSGYHFGSRLAIKDNYLFASAGERGQGMIAQDPTKHPGSIIRINIDGTIPKDNPKFQGKSDWLPEIYQIGIRNPQGLTLSPFDNKIYMSNHGARGGDWFGEAKKGENYGWKILGWGGTNYSGLPIGPKWKPGFTKAIYYWVPSIATSAITIYKGKEFSEWNGHA
;
A
#
# COMPACT_ATOMS: atom_id res chain seq x y z
N MET A 1 -82.47 40.51 25.97
CA MET A 1 -82.76 39.39 25.04
C MET A 1 -81.85 39.63 23.82
N VAL A 2 -80.62 39.05 23.79
CA VAL A 2 -79.71 39.17 22.70
C VAL A 2 -79.08 37.75 22.50
N VAL A 3 -79.32 37.18 21.34
CA VAL A 3 -78.85 35.88 20.97
C VAL A 3 -77.44 36.00 20.49
N GLY A 4 -76.47 35.34 21.17
CA GLY A 4 -75.08 35.28 20.77
C GLY A 4 -74.88 34.22 19.71
N GLN A 5 -74.37 34.62 18.56
CA GLN A 5 -73.88 33.68 17.52
C GLN A 5 -72.45 33.24 17.83
N ASN A 6 -72.29 31.97 18.11
CA ASN A 6 -70.99 31.34 18.21
C ASN A 6 -70.42 31.10 16.81
N PHE A 7 -69.38 31.90 16.44
CA PHE A 7 -68.56 31.61 15.27
C PHE A 7 -67.49 30.59 15.64
N LEU A 8 -67.72 29.35 15.17
CA LEU A 8 -66.73 28.30 15.13
C LEU A 8 -65.66 28.65 14.09
N ARG A 9 -64.52 29.17 14.54
CA ARG A 9 -63.33 29.29 13.72
C ARG A 9 -62.72 27.92 13.55
N VAL A 10 -62.95 27.30 12.39
CA VAL A 10 -62.21 26.11 11.93
C VAL A 10 -60.78 26.58 11.59
N LYS A 11 -59.83 26.32 12.48
CA LYS A 11 -58.43 26.44 12.15
C LYS A 11 -58.08 25.32 11.15
N LYS A 12 -57.88 25.69 9.89
CA LYS A 12 -57.22 24.81 8.92
C LYS A 12 -55.81 24.55 9.37
N ILE A 13 -55.57 23.40 9.95
CA ILE A 13 -54.22 22.89 10.20
C ILE A 13 -53.71 22.48 8.84
N PHE A 14 -52.82 23.32 8.24
CA PHE A 14 -51.99 22.89 7.13
C PHE A 14 -50.96 21.92 7.68
N ILE A 15 -51.21 20.65 7.56
CA ILE A 15 -50.18 19.62 7.70
C ILE A 15 -49.32 19.74 6.45
N SER A 16 -48.25 20.51 6.55
CA SER A 16 -47.15 20.44 5.59
C SER A 16 -46.51 19.07 5.75
N ILE A 17 -46.90 18.14 4.92
CA ILE A 17 -46.17 16.90 4.70
C ILE A 17 -44.86 17.32 4.03
N PHE A 18 -43.85 17.53 4.84
CA PHE A 18 -42.46 17.63 4.36
C PHE A 18 -42.11 16.23 3.89
N LEU A 19 -42.33 15.97 2.61
CA LEU A 19 -41.75 14.80 1.92
C LEU A 19 -40.24 14.99 1.97
N PHE A 20 -39.62 14.49 3.04
CA PHE A 20 -38.19 14.23 3.05
C PHE A 20 -38.01 13.13 1.97
N LEU A 21 -37.68 13.57 0.75
CA LEU A 21 -37.09 12.72 -0.24
C LEU A 21 -35.73 12.31 0.34
N ILE A 22 -35.74 11.30 1.21
CA ILE A 22 -34.55 10.51 1.46
C ILE A 22 -34.24 9.89 0.10
N SER A 23 -33.33 10.50 -0.63
CA SER A 23 -32.66 9.82 -1.73
C SER A 23 -31.92 8.65 -1.09
N ILE A 24 -32.62 7.54 -0.93
CA ILE A 24 -31.98 6.26 -0.70
C ILE A 24 -31.17 6.04 -1.97
N ASN A 25 -29.88 6.38 -1.91
CA ASN A 25 -28.93 5.83 -2.85
C ASN A 25 -28.96 4.33 -2.60
N ILE A 26 -29.88 3.64 -3.28
CA ILE A 26 -29.83 2.19 -3.42
C ILE A 26 -28.57 1.98 -4.25
N SER A 27 -27.43 1.85 -3.58
CA SER A 27 -26.26 1.26 -4.19
C SER A 27 -26.69 -0.15 -4.57
N PHE A 28 -27.06 -0.33 -5.83
CA PHE A 28 -27.12 -1.66 -6.41
C PHE A 28 -25.67 -2.17 -6.31
N ALA A 29 -25.43 -3.04 -5.35
CA ALA A 29 -24.22 -3.85 -5.40
C ALA A 29 -24.32 -4.59 -6.74
N GLU A 30 -23.51 -4.19 -7.70
CA GLU A 30 -23.36 -4.98 -8.92
C GLU A 30 -23.07 -6.40 -8.47
N ASN A 31 -23.80 -7.36 -9.03
CA ASN A 31 -23.50 -8.77 -8.79
C ASN A 31 -22.18 -9.08 -9.47
N LEU A 32 -21.08 -8.89 -8.73
CA LEU A 32 -19.76 -9.26 -9.21
C LEU A 32 -19.69 -10.78 -9.32
N ASN A 33 -19.48 -11.26 -10.52
CA ASN A 33 -19.22 -12.67 -10.75
C ASN A 33 -17.74 -12.95 -10.56
N PHE A 34 -17.42 -13.85 -9.64
CA PHE A 34 -16.04 -14.29 -9.40
C PHE A 34 -15.82 -15.66 -10.01
N GLU A 35 -14.84 -15.74 -10.91
CA GLU A 35 -14.38 -17.01 -11.46
C GLU A 35 -13.04 -17.35 -10.85
N LYS A 36 -12.92 -18.57 -10.27
CA LYS A 36 -11.65 -19.11 -9.81
C LYS A 36 -10.81 -19.54 -11.00
N ILE A 37 -9.65 -18.95 -11.18
CA ILE A 37 -8.72 -19.29 -12.25
C ILE A 37 -7.84 -20.46 -11.87
N VAL A 38 -7.12 -20.35 -10.74
CA VAL A 38 -6.18 -21.38 -10.24
C VAL A 38 -6.07 -21.32 -8.72
N ASP A 39 -5.49 -22.37 -8.13
CA ASP A 39 -5.06 -22.38 -6.72
C ASP A 39 -3.58 -22.04 -6.60
N LEU A 40 -3.23 -21.22 -5.60
CA LEU A 40 -1.87 -20.79 -5.28
C LEU A 40 -1.61 -20.94 -3.79
N ASN A 41 -0.32 -21.06 -3.41
CA ASN A 41 0.10 -21.13 -2.01
C ASN A 41 0.70 -19.77 -1.60
N ASP A 42 0.03 -19.06 -0.66
CA ASP A 42 0.48 -17.78 -0.15
C ASP A 42 0.91 -16.76 -1.25
N PRO A 43 0.06 -16.49 -2.27
CA PRO A 43 0.39 -15.51 -3.31
C PRO A 43 0.53 -14.13 -2.69
N TRP A 44 1.60 -13.41 -3.09
CA TRP A 44 1.88 -12.10 -2.49
C TRP A 44 1.80 -10.94 -3.48
N GLY A 45 2.54 -10.98 -4.56
CA GLY A 45 2.58 -9.95 -5.60
C GLY A 45 2.25 -10.54 -6.97
N SER A 46 1.72 -9.73 -7.87
CA SER A 46 1.41 -10.14 -9.23
C SER A 46 1.53 -8.99 -10.23
N THR A 47 1.90 -9.32 -11.46
CA THR A 47 1.98 -8.37 -12.56
C THR A 47 1.69 -9.05 -13.88
N PHE A 48 1.00 -8.37 -14.78
CA PHE A 48 0.82 -8.85 -16.15
C PHE A 48 2.12 -8.71 -16.94
N VAL A 49 2.51 -9.77 -17.65
CA VAL A 49 3.64 -9.78 -18.60
C VAL A 49 3.15 -9.80 -20.06
N SER A 50 1.90 -10.14 -20.26
CA SER A 50 1.12 -10.00 -21.51
C SER A 50 -0.37 -9.92 -21.14
N ASN A 51 -1.25 -9.76 -22.14
CA ASN A 51 -2.70 -9.71 -21.91
C ASN A 51 -3.28 -11.00 -21.30
N ASP A 52 -2.60 -12.11 -21.48
CA ASP A 52 -3.06 -13.45 -21.05
C ASP A 52 -2.13 -14.14 -20.06
N LYS A 53 -1.02 -13.50 -19.66
CA LYS A 53 -0.05 -14.10 -18.73
C LYS A 53 0.18 -13.21 -17.51
N LEU A 54 0.01 -13.82 -16.35
CA LEU A 54 0.22 -13.21 -15.05
C LEU A 54 1.45 -13.84 -14.38
N LEU A 55 2.42 -13.02 -14.00
CA LEU A 55 3.58 -13.42 -13.20
C LEU A 55 3.25 -13.17 -11.74
N ILE A 56 3.46 -14.18 -10.87
CA ILE A 56 3.07 -14.14 -9.47
C ILE A 56 4.21 -14.64 -8.59
N THR A 57 4.38 -14.00 -7.43
CA THR A 57 5.23 -14.51 -6.35
C THR A 57 4.40 -15.23 -5.31
N GLU A 58 4.93 -16.35 -4.81
CA GLU A 58 4.48 -16.97 -3.57
C GLU A 58 5.50 -16.67 -2.47
N LYS A 59 5.03 -16.28 -1.30
CA LYS A 59 5.89 -15.90 -0.16
C LYS A 59 6.94 -16.96 0.16
N SER A 60 6.60 -18.23 -0.01
CA SER A 60 7.46 -19.39 0.21
C SER A 60 8.68 -19.48 -0.72
N GLY A 61 8.79 -18.60 -1.71
CA GLY A 61 9.96 -18.54 -2.59
C GLY A 61 9.72 -19.03 -4.00
N LYS A 62 8.50 -19.15 -4.46
CA LYS A 62 8.20 -19.53 -5.83
C LYS A 62 7.79 -18.32 -6.67
N ILE A 63 8.21 -18.34 -7.93
CA ILE A 63 7.70 -17.43 -8.96
C ILE A 63 6.97 -18.30 -9.99
N LYS A 64 5.74 -17.92 -10.31
CA LYS A 64 4.87 -18.66 -11.23
C LYS A 64 4.35 -17.76 -12.34
N ILE A 65 4.21 -18.33 -13.53
CA ILE A 65 3.45 -17.74 -14.63
C ILE A 65 2.16 -18.52 -14.79
N ILE A 66 1.06 -17.78 -14.84
CA ILE A 66 -0.27 -18.32 -15.12
C ILE A 66 -0.69 -17.83 -16.49
N ASN A 67 -1.02 -18.74 -17.39
CA ASN A 67 -1.75 -18.40 -18.60
C ASN A 67 -3.24 -18.40 -18.28
N LEU A 68 -3.89 -17.24 -18.39
CA LEU A 68 -5.28 -17.05 -17.97
C LEU A 68 -6.28 -17.81 -18.88
N ASN A 69 -5.96 -17.97 -20.17
CA ASN A 69 -6.83 -18.66 -21.12
C ASN A 69 -6.83 -20.17 -20.88
N SER A 70 -5.64 -20.76 -20.76
CA SER A 70 -5.48 -22.21 -20.58
C SER A 70 -5.48 -22.66 -19.12
N LYS A 71 -5.45 -21.71 -18.17
CA LYS A 71 -5.32 -21.93 -16.71
C LYS A 71 -4.05 -22.72 -16.34
N LYS A 72 -3.07 -22.80 -17.25
CA LYS A 72 -1.82 -23.51 -17.03
C LYS A 72 -0.89 -22.69 -16.15
N ILE A 73 -0.32 -23.35 -15.13
CA ILE A 73 0.70 -22.79 -14.25
C ILE A 73 2.07 -23.35 -14.67
N SER A 74 3.08 -22.49 -14.73
CA SER A 74 4.48 -22.86 -14.90
C SER A 74 5.32 -22.18 -13.82
N GLU A 75 6.26 -22.91 -13.22
CA GLU A 75 7.21 -22.35 -12.26
C GLU A 75 8.40 -21.75 -13.00
N VAL A 76 8.90 -20.63 -12.51
CA VAL A 76 10.05 -19.89 -13.06
C VAL A 76 11.19 -19.99 -12.08
N ASN A 77 12.35 -20.48 -12.51
CA ASN A 77 13.55 -20.55 -11.67
C ASN A 77 14.11 -19.15 -11.38
N HIS A 78 14.74 -18.97 -10.22
CA HIS A 78 15.43 -17.74 -9.86
C HIS A 78 16.62 -17.97 -8.93
N ASN A 79 17.49 -16.97 -8.81
CA ASN A 79 18.72 -17.01 -8.01
C ASN A 79 18.67 -16.16 -6.72
N LEU A 80 17.49 -15.71 -6.28
CA LEU A 80 17.39 -14.83 -5.12
C LEU A 80 17.80 -15.54 -3.82
N ASN A 81 18.66 -14.89 -3.03
CA ASN A 81 19.01 -15.33 -1.69
C ASN A 81 17.97 -14.83 -0.69
N TYR A 82 16.77 -15.38 -0.76
CA TYR A 82 15.65 -14.98 0.10
C TYR A 82 15.60 -15.80 1.40
N ARG A 83 14.87 -15.27 2.38
CA ARG A 83 14.50 -15.98 3.60
C ARG A 83 13.03 -15.80 3.87
N GLU A 84 12.29 -16.89 3.91
CA GLU A 84 10.94 -16.89 4.47
C GLU A 84 11.04 -16.78 5.99
N HIS A 85 10.46 -15.72 6.57
CA HIS A 85 10.46 -15.47 8.00
C HIS A 85 9.27 -14.56 8.38
N GLY A 86 8.29 -15.13 9.05
CA GLY A 86 7.09 -14.39 9.45
C GLY A 86 6.31 -13.83 8.25
N GLN A 87 6.26 -12.51 8.14
CA GLN A 87 5.61 -11.82 7.02
C GLN A 87 6.51 -11.74 5.76
N GLY A 88 7.77 -12.15 5.85
CA GLY A 88 8.75 -12.03 4.78
C GLY A 88 8.87 -13.28 3.92
N GLY A 89 9.46 -13.12 2.73
CA GLY A 89 9.68 -14.14 1.70
C GLY A 89 9.92 -13.48 0.36
N LEU A 90 9.43 -14.05 -0.75
CA LEU A 90 9.23 -13.29 -1.98
C LEU A 90 7.98 -12.42 -1.83
N LEU A 91 8.08 -11.17 -2.24
CA LEU A 91 7.04 -10.18 -1.97
C LEU A 91 6.51 -9.58 -3.28
N ASP A 92 6.62 -8.28 -3.51
CA ASP A 92 6.02 -7.69 -4.70
C ASP A 92 6.82 -7.93 -5.97
N ILE A 93 6.13 -7.93 -7.11
CA ILE A 93 6.72 -8.13 -8.42
C ILE A 93 6.08 -7.20 -9.44
N LEU A 94 6.91 -6.51 -10.23
CA LEU A 94 6.46 -5.64 -11.32
C LEU A 94 7.15 -6.01 -12.63
N PHE A 95 6.40 -5.92 -13.72
CA PHE A 95 6.92 -6.01 -15.08
C PHE A 95 6.78 -4.67 -15.78
N LYS A 96 7.88 -4.18 -16.35
CA LYS A 96 7.89 -2.97 -17.18
C LYS A 96 9.02 -3.04 -18.20
N ASP A 97 8.72 -2.71 -19.46
CA ASP A 97 9.70 -2.57 -20.56
C ASP A 97 10.65 -3.79 -20.67
N ASN A 98 10.08 -4.99 -20.62
CA ASN A 98 10.79 -6.27 -20.63
C ASN A 98 11.71 -6.54 -19.42
N PHE A 99 11.59 -5.74 -18.35
CA PHE A 99 12.27 -5.99 -17.08
C PHE A 99 11.29 -6.45 -16.00
N VAL A 100 11.78 -7.32 -15.14
CA VAL A 100 11.11 -7.74 -13.91
C VAL A 100 11.82 -7.11 -12.72
N TYR A 101 11.07 -6.46 -11.87
CA TYR A 101 11.50 -5.93 -10.57
C TYR A 101 10.82 -6.74 -9.48
N ILE A 102 11.56 -7.15 -8.48
CA ILE A 102 11.03 -7.90 -7.35
C ILE A 102 11.53 -7.30 -6.03
N SER A 103 10.64 -7.21 -5.07
CA SER A 103 11.02 -6.99 -3.68
C SER A 103 10.97 -8.32 -2.93
N TYR A 104 11.88 -8.50 -2.00
CA TYR A 104 11.97 -9.75 -1.26
C TYR A 104 12.68 -9.56 0.08
N THR A 105 12.49 -10.50 0.97
CA THR A 105 13.22 -10.59 2.22
C THR A 105 14.57 -11.23 1.97
N GLU A 106 15.61 -10.42 1.85
CA GLU A 106 16.97 -10.91 1.63
C GLU A 106 17.55 -11.51 2.91
N ASN A 107 18.15 -12.68 2.78
CA ASN A 107 18.94 -13.29 3.84
C ASN A 107 20.27 -12.55 3.98
N ARG A 108 20.50 -11.91 5.13
CA ARG A 108 21.71 -11.11 5.43
C ARG A 108 22.65 -11.80 6.43
N GLY A 109 22.43 -13.11 6.65
CA GLY A 109 23.20 -13.90 7.63
C GLY A 109 22.78 -13.63 9.09
N ASN A 110 23.22 -14.47 10.02
CA ASN A 110 22.97 -14.33 11.46
C ASN A 110 21.49 -14.05 11.80
N GLN A 111 20.57 -14.74 11.15
CA GLN A 111 19.12 -14.57 11.28
C GLN A 111 18.56 -13.22 10.85
N LYS A 112 19.40 -12.27 10.45
CA LYS A 112 18.99 -10.95 10.01
C LYS A 112 18.51 -10.96 8.56
N THR A 113 17.53 -10.11 8.30
CA THR A 113 16.93 -9.92 6.98
C THR A 113 16.74 -8.44 6.68
N SER A 114 16.68 -8.11 5.40
CA SER A 114 16.28 -6.76 4.96
C SER A 114 15.31 -6.84 3.78
N THR A 115 14.49 -5.78 3.60
CA THR A 115 13.79 -5.57 2.36
C THR A 115 14.81 -5.22 1.28
N SER A 116 14.86 -6.00 0.22
CA SER A 116 15.75 -5.79 -0.91
C SER A 116 14.97 -5.78 -2.21
N ILE A 117 15.51 -5.12 -3.23
CA ILE A 117 14.91 -5.01 -4.56
C ILE A 117 15.92 -5.50 -5.57
N ALA A 118 15.47 -6.39 -6.44
CA ALA A 118 16.29 -6.91 -7.51
C ALA A 118 15.59 -6.73 -8.87
N LYS A 119 16.39 -6.71 -9.93
CA LYS A 119 15.98 -6.50 -11.32
C LYS A 119 16.60 -7.54 -12.22
N THR A 120 15.85 -7.95 -13.26
CA THR A 120 16.36 -8.82 -14.33
C THR A 120 15.61 -8.55 -15.64
N ASN A 121 16.15 -9.01 -16.77
CA ASN A 121 15.37 -9.14 -18.00
C ASN A 121 14.34 -10.27 -17.85
N PHE A 122 13.17 -10.08 -18.41
CA PHE A 122 12.13 -11.10 -18.39
C PHE A 122 12.51 -12.35 -19.19
N ASN A 123 12.32 -13.49 -18.58
CA ASN A 123 12.42 -14.79 -19.21
C ASN A 123 11.45 -15.75 -18.51
N GLU A 124 10.63 -16.46 -19.27
CA GLU A 124 9.58 -17.34 -18.71
C GLU A 124 10.12 -18.59 -17.98
N LYS A 125 11.38 -18.92 -18.14
CA LYS A 125 11.97 -20.14 -17.55
C LYS A 125 12.93 -19.84 -16.40
N ASN A 126 13.66 -18.71 -16.50
CA ASN A 126 14.74 -18.43 -15.56
C ASN A 126 14.96 -16.92 -15.41
N LEU A 127 14.85 -16.42 -14.21
CA LEU A 127 15.02 -15.02 -13.85
C LEU A 127 16.31 -14.85 -13.02
N ILE A 128 17.37 -14.37 -13.65
CA ILE A 128 18.68 -14.13 -13.00
C ILE A 128 18.73 -12.69 -12.50
N PHE A 129 18.29 -12.49 -11.28
CA PHE A 129 18.20 -11.19 -10.63
C PHE A 129 19.55 -10.66 -10.17
N LYS A 130 19.68 -9.32 -10.23
CA LYS A 130 20.74 -8.53 -9.57
C LYS A 130 20.08 -7.53 -8.62
N ASN A 131 20.61 -7.43 -7.40
CA ASN A 131 20.13 -6.41 -6.47
C ASN A 131 20.43 -5.02 -7.00
N ILE A 132 19.43 -4.16 -6.91
CA ILE A 132 19.52 -2.72 -7.21
C ILE A 132 19.29 -1.86 -5.96
N PHE A 133 18.80 -2.47 -4.86
CA PHE A 133 18.66 -1.83 -3.55
C PHE A 133 18.64 -2.87 -2.43
N GLN A 134 19.22 -2.50 -1.29
CA GLN A 134 19.23 -3.29 -0.07
C GLN A 134 19.00 -2.37 1.14
N ALA A 135 17.92 -2.59 1.88
CA ALA A 135 17.65 -1.79 3.07
C ALA A 135 18.66 -2.06 4.20
N ASN A 136 19.11 -1.01 4.87
CA ASN A 136 20.00 -1.05 6.03
C ASN A 136 19.35 -0.33 7.23
N PRO A 137 19.60 -0.83 8.46
CA PRO A 137 20.31 -2.04 8.80
C PRO A 137 19.45 -3.29 8.52
N PRO A 138 20.07 -4.47 8.34
CA PRO A 138 19.36 -5.74 8.43
C PRO A 138 18.94 -6.03 9.86
N ILE A 139 17.74 -6.57 10.05
CA ILE A 139 17.10 -6.75 11.37
C ILE A 139 16.63 -8.20 11.52
N ASP A 140 16.85 -8.77 12.69
CA ASP A 140 16.25 -10.06 13.08
C ASP A 140 14.81 -9.81 13.54
N SER A 141 13.90 -9.84 12.58
CA SER A 141 12.46 -9.69 12.80
C SER A 141 11.68 -10.22 11.61
N GLY A 142 10.59 -10.94 11.91
CA GLY A 142 9.64 -11.43 10.92
C GLY A 142 8.50 -10.44 10.60
N TYR A 143 8.55 -9.18 11.09
CA TYR A 143 7.46 -8.22 10.96
C TYR A 143 7.76 -7.09 9.99
N HIS A 144 6.70 -6.52 9.43
CA HIS A 144 6.62 -5.23 8.76
C HIS A 144 7.71 -4.99 7.70
N PHE A 145 7.69 -5.78 6.63
CA PHE A 145 8.64 -5.61 5.52
C PHE A 145 8.22 -4.48 4.57
N GLY A 146 6.93 -4.10 4.55
CA GLY A 146 6.37 -3.22 3.52
C GLY A 146 6.44 -3.86 2.15
N SER A 147 7.45 -3.51 1.36
CA SER A 147 7.92 -4.16 0.13
C SER A 147 7.06 -3.94 -1.12
N ARG A 148 6.03 -3.08 -1.10
CA ARG A 148 5.30 -2.74 -2.33
C ARG A 148 6.15 -1.87 -3.24
N LEU A 149 5.98 -2.10 -4.54
CA LEU A 149 6.69 -1.43 -5.61
C LEU A 149 5.72 -0.61 -6.47
N ALA A 150 6.17 0.55 -6.93
CA ALA A 150 5.48 1.32 -7.95
C ALA A 150 6.52 1.99 -8.85
N ILE A 151 6.26 2.06 -10.16
CA ILE A 151 7.14 2.75 -11.09
C ILE A 151 6.41 3.98 -11.63
N LYS A 152 7.05 5.14 -11.49
CA LYS A 152 6.64 6.40 -12.09
C LYS A 152 7.79 6.95 -12.92
N ASP A 153 7.55 7.15 -14.21
CA ASP A 153 8.58 7.57 -15.16
C ASP A 153 9.80 6.62 -15.10
N ASN A 154 10.98 7.14 -14.82
CA ASN A 154 12.21 6.37 -14.63
C ASN A 154 12.56 6.13 -13.15
N TYR A 155 11.61 6.29 -12.25
CA TYR A 155 11.80 6.09 -10.82
C TYR A 155 11.05 4.86 -10.32
N LEU A 156 11.74 4.05 -9.53
CA LEU A 156 11.15 2.98 -8.75
C LEU A 156 10.94 3.48 -7.32
N PHE A 157 9.69 3.43 -6.87
CA PHE A 157 9.30 3.66 -5.49
C PHE A 157 9.10 2.32 -4.81
N ALA A 158 9.58 2.19 -3.59
CA ALA A 158 9.39 1.00 -2.79
C ALA A 158 9.08 1.36 -1.34
N SER A 159 8.23 0.58 -0.71
CA SER A 159 7.97 0.73 0.71
C SER A 159 8.88 -0.17 1.55
N ALA A 160 9.49 0.36 2.60
CA ALA A 160 10.25 -0.38 3.60
C ALA A 160 9.56 -0.23 4.96
N GLY A 161 8.98 -1.31 5.47
CA GLY A 161 8.33 -1.31 6.78
C GLY A 161 9.34 -1.19 7.93
N GLU A 162 8.87 -0.79 9.11
CA GLU A 162 9.71 -0.49 10.28
C GLU A 162 10.20 -1.74 11.05
N ARG A 163 9.90 -2.92 10.56
CA ARG A 163 10.43 -4.20 11.05
C ARG A 163 10.16 -4.49 12.53
N GLY A 164 9.03 -3.98 13.09
CA GLY A 164 8.69 -4.11 14.50
C GLY A 164 9.49 -3.20 15.44
N GLN A 165 10.34 -2.31 14.91
CA GLN A 165 11.23 -1.45 15.70
C GLN A 165 10.62 -0.08 16.03
N GLY A 166 9.37 0.17 15.63
CA GLY A 166 8.61 1.37 15.98
C GLY A 166 9.32 2.68 15.63
N MET A 167 10.08 3.22 16.55
CA MET A 167 10.73 4.53 16.41
C MET A 167 11.83 4.59 15.35
N ILE A 168 12.30 3.47 14.81
CA ILE A 168 13.25 3.45 13.68
C ILE A 168 12.67 4.21 12.46
N ALA A 169 11.35 4.25 12.34
CA ALA A 169 10.65 4.99 11.29
C ALA A 169 10.85 6.53 11.36
N GLN A 170 11.42 7.05 12.46
CA GLN A 170 11.76 8.46 12.62
C GLN A 170 13.27 8.73 12.41
N ASP A 171 14.03 7.69 12.10
CA ASP A 171 15.48 7.78 11.93
C ASP A 171 15.85 7.74 10.43
N PRO A 172 16.16 8.89 9.81
CA PRO A 172 16.46 8.95 8.39
C PRO A 172 17.84 8.39 8.01
N THR A 173 18.64 7.97 8.99
CA THR A 173 19.90 7.25 8.76
C THR A 173 19.69 5.76 8.55
N LYS A 174 18.44 5.31 8.52
CA LYS A 174 18.01 3.92 8.36
C LYS A 174 16.83 3.82 7.40
N HIS A 175 16.82 2.79 6.56
CA HIS A 175 15.74 2.60 5.58
C HIS A 175 14.42 2.08 6.17
N PRO A 176 14.38 1.24 7.24
CA PRO A 176 13.12 0.76 7.77
C PRO A 176 12.19 1.90 8.23
N GLY A 177 10.91 1.83 7.84
CA GLY A 177 9.92 2.87 8.14
C GLY A 177 9.87 4.01 7.12
N SER A 178 10.28 3.76 5.87
CA SER A 178 10.37 4.79 4.83
C SER A 178 9.80 4.35 3.47
N ILE A 179 9.53 5.32 2.62
CA ILE A 179 9.43 5.14 1.17
C ILE A 179 10.80 5.41 0.56
N ILE A 180 11.27 4.47 -0.21
CA ILE A 180 12.49 4.53 -1.01
C ILE A 180 12.15 5.02 -2.41
N ARG A 181 13.01 5.88 -2.99
CA ARG A 181 12.94 6.25 -4.40
C ARG A 181 14.34 6.14 -5.01
N ILE A 182 14.47 5.28 -6.00
CA ILE A 182 15.69 5.09 -6.80
C ILE A 182 15.35 5.20 -8.29
N ASN A 183 16.34 5.39 -9.12
CA ASN A 183 16.18 5.20 -10.57
C ASN A 183 15.95 3.71 -10.86
N ILE A 184 15.32 3.38 -11.98
CA ILE A 184 15.04 1.99 -12.40
C ILE A 184 16.30 1.15 -12.65
N ASP A 185 17.47 1.75 -12.67
CA ASP A 185 18.80 1.09 -12.74
C ASP A 185 19.46 0.92 -11.36
N GLY A 186 18.84 1.42 -10.29
CA GLY A 186 19.35 1.37 -8.93
C GLY A 186 20.17 2.59 -8.51
N THR A 187 20.48 3.52 -9.41
CA THR A 187 21.17 4.76 -9.05
C THR A 187 20.27 5.71 -8.27
N ILE A 188 20.88 6.66 -7.55
CA ILE A 188 20.13 7.58 -6.69
C ILE A 188 19.71 8.81 -7.47
N PRO A 189 18.40 9.19 -7.46
CA PRO A 189 17.93 10.43 -8.07
C PRO A 189 18.57 11.66 -7.41
N LYS A 190 19.11 12.58 -8.21
CA LYS A 190 19.78 13.81 -7.72
C LYS A 190 18.83 14.73 -6.94
N ASP A 191 17.54 14.62 -7.19
CA ASP A 191 16.49 15.45 -6.60
C ASP A 191 15.76 14.76 -5.43
N ASN A 192 16.25 13.64 -4.91
CA ASN A 192 15.75 13.09 -3.64
C ASN A 192 15.89 14.12 -2.51
N PRO A 193 15.01 14.09 -1.50
CA PRO A 193 15.02 15.08 -0.45
C PRO A 193 16.38 15.09 0.27
N LYS A 194 16.88 16.32 0.48
CA LYS A 194 18.02 16.58 1.35
C LYS A 194 17.50 17.38 2.53
N PHE A 195 17.61 16.85 3.71
CA PHE A 195 17.14 17.56 4.90
C PHE A 195 18.21 18.52 5.39
N GLN A 196 17.84 19.80 5.50
CA GLN A 196 18.74 20.82 6.00
C GLN A 196 19.28 20.43 7.39
N GLY A 197 20.61 20.51 7.55
CA GLY A 197 21.29 20.22 8.79
C GLY A 197 21.47 18.74 9.14
N LYS A 198 21.12 17.81 8.23
CA LYS A 198 21.32 16.36 8.42
C LYS A 198 22.05 15.78 7.22
N SER A 199 23.36 15.75 7.29
CA SER A 199 24.23 15.15 6.26
C SER A 199 24.18 13.62 6.20
N ASP A 200 23.61 13.00 7.21
CA ASP A 200 23.51 11.56 7.44
C ASP A 200 22.21 10.91 6.95
N TRP A 201 21.30 11.68 6.37
CA TRP A 201 20.09 11.15 5.73
C TRP A 201 20.45 10.25 4.55
N LEU A 202 19.95 9.02 4.55
CA LEU A 202 20.20 8.08 3.45
C LEU A 202 19.60 8.59 2.14
N PRO A 203 20.37 8.64 1.05
CA PRO A 203 20.00 9.37 -0.16
C PRO A 203 18.87 8.69 -0.96
N GLU A 204 18.56 7.43 -0.68
CA GLU A 204 17.45 6.69 -1.29
C GLU A 204 16.11 7.02 -0.65
N ILE A 205 16.10 7.60 0.55
CA ILE A 205 14.87 7.87 1.30
C ILE A 205 14.13 9.04 0.66
N TYR A 206 12.86 8.79 0.33
CA TYR A 206 11.93 9.78 -0.21
C TYR A 206 11.01 10.36 0.86
N GLN A 207 10.58 9.54 1.84
CA GLN A 207 9.65 9.86 2.90
C GLN A 207 9.86 8.92 4.08
N ILE A 208 9.60 9.39 5.30
CA ILE A 208 9.73 8.62 6.54
C ILE A 208 8.43 8.55 7.34
N GLY A 209 8.46 7.88 8.50
CA GLY A 209 7.38 7.89 9.47
C GLY A 209 6.23 6.94 9.13
N ILE A 210 6.52 5.84 8.47
CA ILE A 210 5.54 4.83 8.10
C ILE A 210 5.78 3.51 8.86
N ARG A 211 4.71 2.74 9.10
CA ARG A 211 4.80 1.49 9.85
C ARG A 211 5.02 0.30 8.93
N ASN A 212 4.02 -0.06 8.16
CA ASN A 212 4.03 -1.21 7.27
C ASN A 212 3.14 -0.97 6.06
N PRO A 213 3.61 -0.24 5.05
CA PRO A 213 2.83 0.02 3.85
C PRO A 213 2.68 -1.27 3.03
N GLN A 214 1.47 -1.74 2.90
CA GLN A 214 1.12 -2.96 2.16
C GLN A 214 0.48 -2.66 0.80
N GLY A 215 0.25 -1.40 0.48
CA GLY A 215 -0.16 -0.93 -0.83
C GLY A 215 0.67 0.26 -1.28
N LEU A 216 1.05 0.27 -2.55
CA LEU A 216 1.73 1.38 -3.22
C LEU A 216 1.33 1.35 -4.70
N THR A 217 0.82 2.45 -5.22
CA THR A 217 0.32 2.53 -6.60
C THR A 217 0.53 3.89 -7.23
N LEU A 218 0.76 3.91 -8.54
CA LEU A 218 0.71 5.13 -9.34
C LEU A 218 -0.73 5.39 -9.77
N SER A 219 -1.24 6.59 -9.47
CA SER A 219 -2.54 7.02 -9.95
C SER A 219 -2.48 7.39 -11.43
N PRO A 220 -3.36 6.81 -12.26
CA PRO A 220 -3.43 7.12 -13.69
C PRO A 220 -4.15 8.45 -14.00
N PHE A 221 -4.63 9.18 -12.98
CA PHE A 221 -5.39 10.42 -13.13
C PHE A 221 -4.57 11.67 -12.81
N ASP A 222 -3.78 11.64 -11.75
CA ASP A 222 -3.00 12.79 -11.27
C ASP A 222 -1.50 12.53 -11.22
N ASN A 223 -1.07 11.34 -11.66
CA ASN A 223 0.33 10.94 -11.73
C ASN A 223 1.06 11.00 -10.36
N LYS A 224 0.34 10.72 -9.26
CA LYS A 224 0.88 10.65 -7.91
C LYS A 224 1.01 9.22 -7.42
N ILE A 225 1.93 9.00 -6.50
CA ILE A 225 2.05 7.71 -5.80
C ILE A 225 1.20 7.74 -4.54
N TYR A 226 0.30 6.78 -4.41
CA TYR A 226 -0.52 6.58 -3.22
C TYR A 226 -0.14 5.30 -2.51
N MET A 227 -0.39 5.26 -1.19
CA MET A 227 -0.10 4.10 -0.36
C MET A 227 -1.20 3.84 0.66
N SER A 228 -1.35 2.57 1.02
CA SER A 228 -2.08 2.13 2.20
C SER A 228 -1.10 1.59 3.23
N ASN A 229 -1.30 1.91 4.51
CA ASN A 229 -0.39 1.54 5.58
C ASN A 229 -1.14 0.91 6.75
N HIS A 230 -0.62 -0.22 7.24
CA HIS A 230 -1.14 -0.85 8.44
C HIS A 230 -0.80 -0.06 9.70
N GLY A 231 -1.81 0.30 10.46
CA GLY A 231 -1.70 0.68 11.85
C GLY A 231 -1.40 -0.52 12.76
N ALA A 232 -1.62 -0.36 14.06
CA ALA A 232 -1.58 -1.48 14.99
C ALA A 232 -3.00 -2.01 15.22
N ARG A 233 -3.60 -1.78 16.39
CA ARG A 233 -5.02 -2.08 16.63
C ARG A 233 -5.87 -0.85 16.29
N GLY A 234 -6.13 -0.63 15.01
CA GLY A 234 -6.65 0.61 14.43
C GLY A 234 -5.54 1.54 13.94
N GLY A 235 -5.93 2.60 13.21
CA GLY A 235 -5.01 3.57 12.65
C GLY A 235 -4.35 3.11 11.35
N ASP A 236 -4.95 2.18 10.62
CA ASP A 236 -4.65 1.98 9.21
C ASP A 236 -4.99 3.27 8.47
N TRP A 237 -4.23 3.61 7.45
CA TRP A 237 -4.49 4.84 6.72
C TRP A 237 -4.13 4.75 5.24
N PHE A 238 -4.74 5.64 4.46
CA PHE A 238 -4.48 5.91 3.06
C PHE A 238 -3.91 7.31 2.90
N GLY A 239 -2.88 7.46 2.06
CA GLY A 239 -2.23 8.74 1.83
C GLY A 239 -1.31 8.75 0.61
N GLU A 240 -0.79 9.93 0.29
CA GLU A 240 0.13 10.17 -0.83
C GLU A 240 1.59 10.01 -0.38
N ALA A 241 2.44 9.37 -1.17
CA ALA A 241 3.87 9.41 -0.97
C ALA A 241 4.41 10.80 -1.38
N LYS A 242 4.88 11.57 -0.38
CA LYS A 242 5.30 12.96 -0.57
C LYS A 242 6.78 13.15 -0.24
N LYS A 243 7.46 13.86 -1.14
CA LYS A 243 8.89 14.14 -1.02
C LYS A 243 9.23 14.88 0.28
N GLY A 244 10.10 14.29 1.10
CA GLY A 244 10.59 14.90 2.33
C GLY A 244 9.63 14.90 3.51
N GLU A 245 8.45 14.29 3.38
CA GLU A 245 7.39 14.29 4.37
C GLU A 245 7.55 13.18 5.42
N ASN A 246 6.80 13.29 6.53
CA ASN A 246 6.83 12.36 7.65
C ASN A 246 5.41 12.09 8.18
N TYR A 247 4.93 10.84 8.06
CA TYR A 247 3.62 10.41 8.57
C TYR A 247 3.58 10.12 10.07
N GLY A 248 4.71 10.24 10.77
CA GLY A 248 4.79 10.30 12.22
C GLY A 248 4.75 8.98 12.97
N TRP A 249 4.84 7.83 12.32
CA TRP A 249 4.97 6.56 13.04
C TRP A 249 6.32 6.51 13.79
N LYS A 250 6.44 6.14 15.09
CA LYS A 250 5.44 5.69 16.06
C LYS A 250 5.08 6.83 17.05
N ILE A 251 5.17 8.08 16.63
CA ILE A 251 4.76 9.25 17.45
C ILE A 251 3.24 9.43 17.36
N LEU A 252 2.67 9.19 16.17
CA LEU A 252 1.24 9.26 15.91
C LEU A 252 0.63 7.87 15.86
N GLY A 253 -0.58 7.72 16.44
CA GLY A 253 -1.34 6.48 16.42
C GLY A 253 -2.49 6.45 15.42
N TRP A 254 -2.80 7.58 14.76
CA TRP A 254 -3.95 7.73 13.85
C TRP A 254 -5.29 7.28 14.47
N GLY A 255 -5.41 7.40 15.80
CA GLY A 255 -6.57 6.94 16.57
C GLY A 255 -6.51 5.46 16.95
N GLY A 256 -5.49 4.73 16.53
CA GLY A 256 -5.27 3.34 16.94
C GLY A 256 -4.55 3.21 18.29
N THR A 257 -4.58 2.00 18.81
CA THR A 257 -3.89 1.61 20.04
C THR A 257 -2.84 0.54 19.78
N ASN A 258 -1.95 0.32 20.73
CA ASN A 258 -1.11 -0.88 20.77
C ASN A 258 -1.99 -2.13 20.95
N TYR A 259 -1.43 -3.32 20.70
CA TYR A 259 -2.15 -4.58 20.92
C TYR A 259 -2.52 -4.80 22.39
N SER A 260 -1.80 -4.16 23.32
CA SER A 260 -2.15 -4.10 24.76
C SER A 260 -3.38 -3.24 25.08
N GLY A 261 -3.91 -2.48 24.11
CA GLY A 261 -4.99 -1.52 24.29
C GLY A 261 -4.54 -0.10 24.69
N LEU A 262 -3.27 0.08 25.05
CA LEU A 262 -2.73 1.40 25.40
C LEU A 262 -2.59 2.29 24.15
N PRO A 263 -2.86 3.61 24.26
CA PRO A 263 -2.65 4.56 23.16
C PRO A 263 -1.21 4.52 22.63
N ILE A 264 -1.04 4.69 21.32
CA ILE A 264 0.28 4.83 20.71
C ILE A 264 0.76 6.28 20.83
N GLY A 265 -0.13 7.23 20.62
CA GLY A 265 0.12 8.66 20.63
C GLY A 265 -1.12 9.40 20.13
N PRO A 266 -1.03 10.72 19.90
CA PRO A 266 -2.14 11.46 19.37
C PRO A 266 -2.56 10.95 17.99
N LYS A 267 -3.82 11.19 17.64
CA LYS A 267 -4.38 10.86 16.32
C LYS A 267 -3.59 11.56 15.21
N TRP A 268 -3.32 12.85 15.40
CA TRP A 268 -2.48 13.67 14.54
C TRP A 268 -2.03 14.92 15.31
N LYS A 269 -0.94 15.55 14.86
CA LYS A 269 -0.49 16.86 15.34
C LYS A 269 0.26 17.63 14.25
N PRO A 270 0.35 18.98 14.35
CA PRO A 270 1.18 19.78 13.44
C PRO A 270 2.63 19.30 13.36
N GLY A 271 3.25 19.50 12.19
CA GLY A 271 4.62 19.03 11.89
C GLY A 271 4.71 17.64 11.27
N PHE A 272 3.57 16.96 11.09
CA PHE A 272 3.50 15.67 10.40
C PHE A 272 2.53 15.71 9.23
N THR A 273 2.79 14.90 8.22
CA THR A 273 1.91 14.72 7.06
C THR A 273 0.57 14.16 7.50
N LYS A 274 -0.51 14.73 6.98
CA LYS A 274 -1.86 14.25 7.28
C LYS A 274 -2.28 13.18 6.27
N ALA A 275 -2.77 12.04 6.76
CA ALA A 275 -3.38 11.02 5.92
C ALA A 275 -4.65 11.56 5.25
N ILE A 276 -4.95 11.07 4.05
CA ILE A 276 -6.19 11.39 3.32
C ILE A 276 -7.38 10.76 4.05
N TYR A 277 -7.20 9.51 4.45
CA TYR A 277 -8.20 8.77 5.22
C TYR A 277 -7.52 7.80 6.20
N TYR A 278 -8.19 7.43 7.27
CA TYR A 278 -7.72 6.42 8.23
C TYR A 278 -8.89 5.67 8.86
N TRP A 279 -8.64 4.43 9.29
CA TRP A 279 -9.64 3.53 9.83
C TRP A 279 -9.37 3.20 11.29
N VAL A 280 -10.44 3.28 12.10
CA VAL A 280 -10.48 2.79 13.48
C VAL A 280 -11.86 2.15 13.68
N PRO A 281 -11.93 0.84 13.89
CA PRO A 281 -10.85 -0.14 14.04
C PRO A 281 -10.05 -0.35 12.74
N SER A 282 -8.92 -1.09 12.84
CA SER A 282 -8.13 -1.52 11.68
C SER A 282 -8.95 -2.42 10.76
N ILE A 283 -8.81 -2.21 9.46
CA ILE A 283 -9.39 -3.07 8.42
C ILE A 283 -8.34 -3.94 7.73
N ALA A 284 -7.09 -3.86 8.19
CA ALA A 284 -5.94 -4.57 7.63
C ALA A 284 -5.75 -4.30 6.13
N THR A 285 -5.62 -3.03 5.76
CA THR A 285 -5.41 -2.60 4.38
C THR A 285 -4.25 -3.35 3.73
N SER A 286 -4.45 -3.91 2.55
CA SER A 286 -3.43 -4.64 1.80
C SER A 286 -3.01 -3.85 0.55
N ALA A 287 -2.91 -4.51 -0.60
CA ALA A 287 -2.62 -3.86 -1.87
C ALA A 287 -3.66 -2.77 -2.18
N ILE A 288 -3.24 -1.79 -2.97
CA ILE A 288 -4.10 -0.70 -3.44
C ILE A 288 -3.92 -0.52 -4.94
N THR A 289 -4.99 -0.24 -5.62
CA THR A 289 -4.99 0.27 -7.00
C THR A 289 -5.96 1.43 -7.12
N ILE A 290 -5.70 2.36 -8.04
CA ILE A 290 -6.67 3.37 -8.44
C ILE A 290 -7.21 2.93 -9.79
N TYR A 291 -8.48 2.56 -9.81
CA TYR A 291 -9.09 1.96 -10.98
C TYR A 291 -9.18 2.96 -12.15
N LYS A 292 -8.80 2.49 -13.33
CA LYS A 292 -9.04 3.14 -14.62
C LYS A 292 -9.35 2.07 -15.64
N GLY A 293 -10.60 1.94 -16.01
CA GLY A 293 -11.04 0.90 -16.91
C GLY A 293 -12.39 1.19 -17.54
N LYS A 294 -12.83 0.27 -18.41
CA LYS A 294 -14.13 0.35 -19.11
C LYS A 294 -15.18 -0.58 -18.52
N GLU A 295 -14.76 -1.64 -17.85
CA GLU A 295 -15.63 -2.69 -17.34
C GLU A 295 -16.47 -2.22 -16.15
N PHE A 296 -15.86 -1.45 -15.24
CA PHE A 296 -16.54 -0.82 -14.08
C PHE A 296 -16.35 0.69 -14.17
N SER A 297 -17.08 1.33 -15.08
CA SER A 297 -16.88 2.75 -15.40
C SER A 297 -17.09 3.68 -14.21
N GLU A 298 -17.99 3.34 -13.29
CA GLU A 298 -18.29 4.04 -12.06
C GLU A 298 -17.16 3.95 -11.01
N TRP A 299 -16.23 3.00 -11.17
CA TRP A 299 -15.05 2.87 -10.29
C TRP A 299 -13.87 3.72 -10.74
N ASN A 300 -13.96 4.37 -11.90
CA ASN A 300 -12.86 5.20 -12.39
C ASN A 300 -12.50 6.30 -11.37
N GLY A 301 -11.22 6.34 -10.98
CA GLY A 301 -10.69 7.27 -9.98
C GLY A 301 -10.88 6.83 -8.52
N HIS A 302 -11.58 5.72 -8.26
CA HIS A 302 -11.71 5.16 -6.92
C HIS A 302 -10.48 4.29 -6.58
N ALA A 303 -10.15 4.22 -5.28
CA ALA A 303 -9.07 3.42 -4.72
C ALA A 303 -9.63 2.21 -3.99
#